data_6f202d167160e8c24faa3913b74390cd
#
_entry.id   6f202d167160e8c24faa3913b74390cd
#
_cell.length_a   1.000
_cell.length_b   1.000
_cell.length_c   1.000
_cell.angle_alpha   90.00
_cell.angle_beta   90.00
_cell.angle_gamma   90.00
#
_symmetry.space_group_name_H-M   'P 1'
#
loop_
_entity.id
_entity.type
_entity.pdbx_description
1 polymer ?
#
loop_
_entity_poly.entity_id
_entity_poly.type
_entity_poly.pdbx_seq_one_letter_code
_entity_poly.pdbx_strand_id
1 'polypeptide(L)'
;MNNSNEIKSLQLSKDYYSVVANEIIRGKQRMSLREMQLLQIVISQIVKSDTELCTYTTTAVELAHFLGVSRNNLYRDLDQITDKLLSRIIRINVNGVYTKFQWLSVCEYDTNTKRITLKLHDRLKPYLIELERFYSQIKIETLLSFTSYYTVRLYQLLVCNWGEHEQEEYYLSCEELRDFFQVEETKYKQNTDLVKRTIKLALDELDSSDYCIVSNYQEVRASTRGTPIQGIKFSVMMCSDAEDKKRKLLAAERLNLYKQQVGDSE
;
A
#
# COMPACT_ATOMS: atom_id res chain seq x y z
N MET A 1 -1.78 -24.71 25.22
CA MET A 1 -1.66 -25.29 23.85
C MET A 1 -2.69 -24.56 23.00
N ASN A 2 -2.32 -23.43 22.42
CA ASN A 2 -3.23 -22.68 21.54
C ASN A 2 -3.19 -23.31 20.16
N ASN A 3 -4.36 -23.75 19.68
CA ASN A 3 -4.54 -24.42 18.41
C ASN A 3 -4.21 -23.50 17.25
N SER A 4 -3.07 -23.67 16.61
CA SER A 4 -2.69 -23.03 15.35
C SER A 4 -3.62 -23.40 14.15
N ASN A 5 -4.70 -24.12 14.39
CA ASN A 5 -5.71 -24.56 13.42
C ASN A 5 -7.09 -23.94 13.63
N GLU A 6 -7.21 -22.90 14.46
CA GLU A 6 -8.50 -22.23 14.63
C GLU A 6 -8.87 -21.48 13.34
N ILE A 7 -10.06 -21.81 12.80
CA ILE A 7 -10.65 -21.10 11.67
C ILE A 7 -11.60 -20.03 12.20
N LYS A 8 -11.27 -18.76 11.93
CA LYS A 8 -12.07 -17.60 12.32
C LYS A 8 -12.83 -17.04 11.11
N SER A 9 -14.07 -16.59 11.34
CA SER A 9 -14.78 -15.82 10.32
C SER A 9 -14.14 -14.43 10.19
N LEU A 10 -13.88 -13.98 8.93
CA LEU A 10 -13.44 -12.61 8.67
C LEU A 10 -14.52 -11.63 9.15
N GLN A 11 -14.12 -10.70 10.00
CA GLN A 11 -14.96 -9.60 10.44
C GLN A 11 -14.74 -8.42 9.50
N LEU A 12 -15.67 -8.21 8.58
CA LEU A 12 -15.54 -7.19 7.54
C LEU A 12 -15.97 -5.82 8.09
N SER A 13 -14.98 -5.00 8.49
CA SER A 13 -15.21 -3.64 8.97
C SER A 13 -14.23 -2.66 8.33
N LYS A 14 -14.76 -1.52 7.89
CA LYS A 14 -13.96 -0.40 7.36
C LYS A 14 -13.20 0.34 8.47
N ASP A 15 -13.64 0.20 9.73
CA ASP A 15 -13.01 0.84 10.89
C ASP A 15 -11.80 0.09 11.43
N TYR A 16 -11.54 -1.12 10.92
CA TYR A 16 -10.36 -1.87 11.30
C TYR A 16 -9.09 -1.28 10.69
N TYR A 17 -7.96 -1.61 11.31
CA TYR A 17 -6.64 -1.17 10.88
C TYR A 17 -5.83 -2.37 10.41
N SER A 18 -5.18 -2.22 9.27
CA SER A 18 -4.07 -3.08 8.89
C SER A 18 -2.81 -2.57 9.59
N VAL A 19 -2.21 -3.42 10.44
CA VAL A 19 -1.01 -3.10 11.22
C VAL A 19 0.13 -3.96 10.72
N VAL A 20 1.18 -3.33 10.19
CA VAL A 20 2.24 -4.02 9.45
C VAL A 20 3.59 -3.40 9.79
N ALA A 21 4.61 -4.24 10.01
CA ALA A 21 5.99 -3.78 10.16
C ALA A 21 6.47 -3.01 8.92
N ASN A 22 7.27 -1.97 9.14
CA ASN A 22 7.73 -1.09 8.06
C ASN A 22 8.60 -1.81 7.02
N GLU A 23 9.29 -2.89 7.40
CA GLU A 23 10.05 -3.74 6.48
C GLU A 23 9.14 -4.41 5.43
N ILE A 24 7.92 -4.79 5.79
CA ILE A 24 6.92 -5.32 4.86
C ILE A 24 6.47 -4.24 3.88
N ILE A 25 6.24 -3.02 4.36
CA ILE A 25 5.85 -1.90 3.52
C ILE A 25 6.95 -1.57 2.51
N ARG A 26 8.20 -1.53 2.96
CA ARG A 26 9.36 -1.31 2.07
C ARG A 26 9.70 -2.52 1.21
N GLY A 27 9.19 -3.69 1.56
CA GLY A 27 9.42 -4.93 0.82
C GLY A 27 8.99 -4.84 -0.64
N LYS A 28 9.77 -5.46 -1.51
CA LYS A 28 9.48 -5.55 -2.94
C LYS A 28 8.37 -6.56 -3.17
N GLN A 29 7.26 -6.08 -3.70
CA GLN A 29 6.07 -6.91 -3.95
C GLN A 29 5.31 -6.38 -5.16
N ARG A 30 4.67 -7.27 -5.88
CA ARG A 30 3.81 -6.94 -7.02
C ARG A 30 2.51 -7.70 -6.92
N MET A 31 1.42 -6.97 -6.96
CA MET A 31 0.08 -7.56 -6.97
C MET A 31 -0.92 -6.60 -7.64
N SER A 32 -2.12 -7.06 -7.92
CA SER A 32 -3.20 -6.20 -8.35
C SER A 32 -3.80 -5.45 -7.14
N LEU A 33 -4.58 -4.41 -7.43
CA LEU A 33 -5.30 -3.68 -6.38
C LEU A 33 -6.19 -4.62 -5.55
N ARG A 34 -6.91 -5.54 -6.20
CA ARG A 34 -7.81 -6.48 -5.51
C ARG A 34 -7.07 -7.48 -4.64
N GLU A 35 -5.93 -8.01 -5.11
CA GLU A 35 -5.06 -8.85 -4.29
C GLU A 35 -4.58 -8.09 -3.06
N MET A 36 -4.15 -6.84 -3.22
CA MET A 36 -3.71 -5.98 -2.12
C MET A 36 -4.86 -5.72 -1.13
N GLN A 37 -6.04 -5.35 -1.61
CA GLN A 37 -7.21 -5.08 -0.76
C GLN A 37 -7.59 -6.31 0.07
N LEU A 38 -7.67 -7.49 -0.56
CA LEU A 38 -7.97 -8.74 0.14
C LEU A 38 -6.92 -9.06 1.20
N LEU A 39 -5.65 -8.91 0.87
CA LEU A 39 -4.55 -9.15 1.82
C LEU A 39 -4.63 -8.21 3.03
N GLN A 40 -4.89 -6.93 2.82
CA GLN A 40 -5.01 -5.95 3.91
C GLN A 40 -6.22 -6.22 4.82
N ILE A 41 -7.33 -6.71 4.25
CA ILE A 41 -8.51 -7.16 5.02
C ILE A 41 -8.14 -8.35 5.92
N VAL A 42 -7.39 -9.32 5.41
CA VAL A 42 -6.95 -10.46 6.22
C VAL A 42 -5.99 -10.01 7.34
N ILE A 43 -5.04 -9.14 7.03
CA ILE A 43 -4.10 -8.59 8.02
C ILE A 43 -4.84 -7.82 9.12
N SER A 44 -5.90 -7.08 8.78
CA SER A 44 -6.68 -6.31 9.76
C SER A 44 -7.43 -7.15 10.79
N GLN A 45 -7.47 -8.47 10.63
CA GLN A 45 -8.07 -9.39 11.60
C GLN A 45 -7.12 -9.72 12.76
N ILE A 46 -5.83 -9.43 12.60
CA ILE A 46 -4.83 -9.70 13.63
C ILE A 46 -4.98 -8.67 14.75
N VAL A 47 -5.14 -9.16 15.97
CA VAL A 47 -5.26 -8.32 17.16
C VAL A 47 -4.02 -8.44 18.05
N LYS A 48 -3.79 -7.43 18.88
CA LYS A 48 -2.58 -7.34 19.74
C LYS A 48 -2.38 -8.57 20.66
N SER A 49 -3.46 -9.26 21.00
CA SER A 49 -3.40 -10.48 21.85
C SER A 49 -3.10 -11.77 21.10
N ASP A 50 -3.07 -11.73 19.76
CA ASP A 50 -2.77 -12.92 18.97
C ASP A 50 -1.29 -13.29 19.14
N THR A 51 -1.04 -14.59 19.33
CA THR A 51 0.31 -15.17 19.42
C THR A 51 0.64 -16.00 18.18
N GLU A 52 -0.36 -16.32 17.35
CA GLU A 52 -0.25 -17.10 16.12
C GLU A 52 -1.13 -16.54 15.01
N LEU A 53 -0.73 -16.77 13.77
CA LEU A 53 -1.53 -16.40 12.59
C LEU A 53 -2.66 -17.42 12.39
N CYS A 54 -3.90 -16.95 12.52
CA CYS A 54 -5.08 -17.78 12.34
C CYS A 54 -5.41 -18.03 10.85
N THR A 55 -6.24 -19.03 10.62
CA THR A 55 -6.89 -19.24 9.33
C THR A 55 -8.22 -18.48 9.32
N TYR A 56 -8.50 -17.73 8.26
CA TYR A 56 -9.71 -16.93 8.13
C TYR A 56 -10.61 -17.43 7.01
N THR A 57 -11.92 -17.36 7.23
CA THR A 57 -12.91 -17.75 6.23
C THR A 57 -13.99 -16.68 6.09
N THR A 58 -14.51 -16.50 4.88
CA THR A 58 -15.66 -15.65 4.56
C THR A 58 -16.39 -16.20 3.36
N THR A 59 -17.55 -15.66 3.04
CA THR A 59 -18.23 -15.99 1.78
C THR A 59 -17.84 -14.99 0.69
N ALA A 60 -17.84 -15.45 -0.55
CA ALA A 60 -17.62 -14.57 -1.69
C ALA A 60 -18.68 -13.46 -1.80
N VAL A 61 -19.91 -13.70 -1.29
CA VAL A 61 -20.99 -12.70 -1.25
C VAL A 61 -20.66 -11.58 -0.28
N GLU A 62 -20.27 -11.91 0.95
CA GLU A 62 -19.85 -10.93 1.97
C GLU A 62 -18.68 -10.10 1.50
N LEU A 63 -17.67 -10.75 0.94
CA LEU A 63 -16.48 -10.08 0.41
C LEU A 63 -16.81 -9.15 -0.76
N ALA A 64 -17.67 -9.57 -1.71
CA ALA A 64 -18.10 -8.73 -2.82
C ALA A 64 -18.83 -7.48 -2.34
N HIS A 65 -19.74 -7.65 -1.40
CA HIS A 65 -20.50 -6.55 -0.80
C HIS A 65 -19.55 -5.56 -0.10
N PHE A 66 -18.62 -6.05 0.69
CA PHE A 66 -17.66 -5.24 1.42
C PHE A 66 -16.71 -4.46 0.48
N LEU A 67 -16.25 -5.08 -0.60
CA LEU A 67 -15.40 -4.46 -1.61
C LEU A 67 -16.16 -3.54 -2.59
N GLY A 68 -17.49 -3.47 -2.49
CA GLY A 68 -18.33 -2.69 -3.40
C GLY A 68 -18.26 -3.15 -4.86
N VAL A 69 -18.07 -4.46 -5.10
CA VAL A 69 -17.98 -5.04 -6.44
C VAL A 69 -19.18 -5.94 -6.72
N SER A 70 -19.53 -6.12 -8.02
CA SER A 70 -20.58 -7.04 -8.36
C SER A 70 -20.17 -8.47 -8.00
N ARG A 71 -21.12 -9.23 -7.44
CA ARG A 71 -20.91 -10.63 -7.07
C ARG A 71 -20.42 -11.48 -8.24
N ASN A 72 -21.00 -11.29 -9.42
CA ASN A 72 -20.63 -12.06 -10.62
C ASN A 72 -19.19 -11.77 -11.06
N ASN A 73 -18.75 -10.54 -10.97
CA ASN A 73 -17.37 -10.18 -11.28
C ASN A 73 -16.39 -10.80 -10.27
N LEU A 74 -16.72 -10.75 -8.97
CA LEU A 74 -15.86 -11.35 -7.95
C LEU A 74 -15.77 -12.87 -8.14
N TYR A 75 -16.87 -13.57 -8.37
CA TYR A 75 -16.86 -15.02 -8.60
C TYR A 75 -16.00 -15.43 -9.78
N ARG A 76 -16.10 -14.70 -10.88
CA ARG A 76 -15.29 -14.97 -12.08
C ARG A 76 -13.80 -14.75 -11.82
N ASP A 77 -13.49 -13.69 -11.07
CA ASP A 77 -12.12 -13.25 -10.89
C ASP A 77 -11.45 -13.92 -9.66
N LEU A 78 -12.24 -14.55 -8.78
CA LEU A 78 -11.79 -15.11 -7.50
C LEU A 78 -10.73 -16.19 -7.68
N ASP A 79 -10.95 -17.11 -8.60
CA ASP A 79 -10.01 -18.18 -8.95
C ASP A 79 -8.65 -17.59 -9.34
N GLN A 80 -8.64 -16.61 -10.23
CA GLN A 80 -7.42 -15.92 -10.61
C GLN A 80 -6.77 -15.12 -9.48
N ILE A 81 -7.57 -14.49 -8.62
CA ILE A 81 -7.08 -13.71 -7.48
C ILE A 81 -6.40 -14.65 -6.48
N THR A 82 -7.02 -15.79 -6.18
CA THR A 82 -6.49 -16.79 -5.24
C THR A 82 -5.23 -17.45 -5.73
N ASP A 83 -5.18 -17.90 -6.99
CA ASP A 83 -3.99 -18.47 -7.62
C ASP A 83 -2.82 -17.48 -7.63
N LYS A 84 -3.11 -16.23 -7.99
CA LYS A 84 -2.11 -15.17 -8.00
C LYS A 84 -1.60 -14.87 -6.60
N LEU A 85 -2.48 -14.75 -5.59
CA LEU A 85 -2.06 -14.49 -4.22
C LEU A 85 -1.15 -15.58 -3.65
N LEU A 86 -1.45 -16.87 -3.93
CA LEU A 86 -0.59 -17.97 -3.54
C LEU A 86 0.78 -17.92 -4.22
N SER A 87 0.86 -17.39 -5.44
CA SER A 87 2.12 -17.23 -6.18
C SER A 87 2.89 -15.96 -5.86
N ARG A 88 2.28 -14.99 -5.15
CA ARG A 88 2.92 -13.70 -4.83
C ARG A 88 4.01 -13.86 -3.80
N ILE A 89 5.20 -13.39 -4.17
CA ILE A 89 6.38 -13.40 -3.29
C ILE A 89 6.63 -11.99 -2.81
N ILE A 90 6.79 -11.85 -1.50
CA ILE A 90 7.40 -10.67 -0.89
C ILE A 90 8.90 -10.88 -0.76
N ARG A 91 9.65 -9.83 -0.98
CA ARG A 91 11.11 -9.79 -0.80
C ARG A 91 11.44 -8.70 0.20
N ILE A 92 12.04 -9.08 1.29
CA ILE A 92 12.43 -8.20 2.40
C ILE A 92 13.95 -8.24 2.53
N ASN A 93 14.54 -7.08 2.78
CA ASN A 93 15.95 -6.98 3.16
C ASN A 93 16.02 -6.34 4.55
N VAL A 94 16.51 -7.10 5.52
CA VAL A 94 16.77 -6.62 6.88
C VAL A 94 18.24 -6.83 7.18
N ASN A 95 18.97 -5.76 7.42
CA ASN A 95 20.41 -5.78 7.75
C ASN A 95 21.25 -6.63 6.77
N GLY A 96 20.95 -6.55 5.47
CA GLY A 96 21.67 -7.29 4.42
C GLY A 96 21.19 -8.73 4.22
N VAL A 97 20.25 -9.21 5.04
CA VAL A 97 19.65 -10.54 4.89
C VAL A 97 18.42 -10.46 3.98
N TYR A 98 18.51 -11.06 2.80
CA TYR A 98 17.44 -11.13 1.82
C TYR A 98 16.56 -12.34 2.07
N THR A 99 15.30 -12.08 2.46
CA THR A 99 14.30 -13.12 2.69
C THR A 99 13.20 -13.05 1.63
N LYS A 100 12.76 -14.21 1.14
CA LYS A 100 11.69 -14.34 0.15
C LYS A 100 10.71 -15.42 0.61
N PHE A 101 9.42 -15.08 0.63
CA PHE A 101 8.35 -16.04 0.93
C PHE A 101 7.02 -15.58 0.35
N GLN A 102 6.04 -16.48 0.35
CA GLN A 102 4.70 -16.18 -0.16
C GLN A 102 3.87 -15.43 0.91
N TRP A 103 2.88 -14.68 0.46
CA TRP A 103 1.95 -14.01 1.36
C TRP A 103 0.99 -14.97 2.07
N LEU A 104 0.48 -15.94 1.32
CA LEU A 104 -0.46 -16.94 1.81
C LEU A 104 0.19 -18.33 1.79
N SER A 105 -0.09 -19.11 2.83
CA SER A 105 0.23 -20.55 2.88
C SER A 105 -0.96 -21.39 2.43
N VAL A 106 -2.20 -20.88 2.61
CA VAL A 106 -3.43 -21.54 2.18
C VAL A 106 -4.36 -20.51 1.53
N CYS A 107 -4.94 -20.90 0.41
CA CYS A 107 -6.06 -20.21 -0.21
C CYS A 107 -6.98 -21.28 -0.83
N GLU A 108 -8.16 -21.44 -0.28
CA GLU A 108 -9.14 -22.44 -0.72
C GLU A 108 -10.45 -21.74 -1.08
N TYR A 109 -11.11 -22.24 -2.10
CA TYR A 109 -12.44 -21.84 -2.47
C TYR A 109 -13.34 -23.06 -2.61
N ASP A 110 -14.29 -23.21 -1.68
CA ASP A 110 -15.32 -24.24 -1.73
C ASP A 110 -16.45 -23.80 -2.66
N THR A 111 -16.57 -24.48 -3.79
CA THR A 111 -17.59 -24.19 -4.81
C THR A 111 -19.00 -24.54 -4.36
N ASN A 112 -19.19 -25.40 -3.35
CA ASN A 112 -20.51 -25.78 -2.82
C ASN A 112 -21.03 -24.73 -1.84
N THR A 113 -20.20 -24.38 -0.84
CA THR A 113 -20.57 -23.43 0.21
C THR A 113 -20.28 -21.97 -0.17
N LYS A 114 -19.56 -21.74 -1.28
CA LYS A 114 -19.09 -20.44 -1.73
C LYS A 114 -18.20 -19.72 -0.71
N ARG A 115 -17.48 -20.48 0.11
CA ARG A 115 -16.58 -19.98 1.13
C ARG A 115 -15.16 -19.91 0.60
N ILE A 116 -14.46 -18.88 1.05
CA ILE A 116 -13.04 -18.66 0.81
C ILE A 116 -12.34 -18.84 2.14
N THR A 117 -11.27 -19.63 2.16
CA THR A 117 -10.42 -19.83 3.33
C THR A 117 -9.01 -19.34 3.01
N LEU A 118 -8.48 -18.47 3.87
CA LEU A 118 -7.20 -17.81 3.69
C LEU A 118 -6.34 -17.97 4.94
N LYS A 119 -5.08 -18.36 4.77
CA LYS A 119 -4.08 -18.34 5.85
C LYS A 119 -2.83 -17.61 5.39
N LEU A 120 -2.40 -16.62 6.16
CA LEU A 120 -1.12 -15.95 5.96
C LEU A 120 0.03 -16.93 6.21
N HIS A 121 1.12 -16.74 5.48
CA HIS A 121 2.31 -17.59 5.64
C HIS A 121 2.96 -17.32 7.01
N ASP A 122 3.34 -18.39 7.72
CA ASP A 122 3.85 -18.29 9.11
C ASP A 122 5.12 -17.42 9.24
N ARG A 123 5.89 -17.26 8.16
CA ARG A 123 7.04 -16.34 8.09
C ARG A 123 6.66 -14.86 8.23
N LEU A 124 5.38 -14.52 8.11
CA LEU A 124 4.88 -13.16 8.34
C LEU A 124 4.69 -12.83 9.82
N LYS A 125 4.66 -13.83 10.70
CA LYS A 125 4.42 -13.64 12.13
C LYS A 125 5.26 -12.51 12.75
N PRO A 126 6.60 -12.44 12.60
CA PRO A 126 7.41 -11.39 13.21
C PRO A 126 7.14 -9.98 12.64
N TYR A 127 6.40 -9.88 11.54
CA TYR A 127 6.07 -8.62 10.88
C TYR A 127 4.62 -8.19 11.08
N LEU A 128 3.81 -9.01 11.74
CA LEU A 128 2.37 -8.76 11.91
C LEU A 128 1.90 -8.95 13.37
N ILE A 129 2.65 -9.67 14.20
CA ILE A 129 2.31 -9.97 15.60
C ILE A 129 3.40 -9.40 16.51
N GLU A 130 3.00 -8.96 17.70
CA GLU A 130 3.90 -8.43 18.75
C GLU A 130 4.74 -7.23 18.28
N LEU A 131 4.15 -6.38 17.45
CA LEU A 131 4.82 -5.19 16.95
C LEU A 131 4.89 -4.11 18.03
N GLU A 132 6.10 -3.77 18.47
CA GLU A 132 6.35 -2.74 19.49
C GLU A 132 6.74 -1.39 18.87
N ARG A 133 7.49 -1.41 17.77
CA ARG A 133 8.02 -0.23 17.09
C ARG A 133 8.26 -0.49 15.60
N PHE A 134 8.46 0.57 14.83
CA PHE A 134 8.72 0.50 13.37
C PHE A 134 7.61 -0.23 12.60
N TYR A 135 6.37 0.12 12.91
CA TYR A 135 5.19 -0.38 12.21
C TYR A 135 4.26 0.78 11.80
N SER A 136 3.43 0.52 10.83
CA SER A 136 2.42 1.44 10.35
C SER A 136 1.02 0.87 10.56
N GLN A 137 0.08 1.75 10.93
CA GLN A 137 -1.33 1.43 11.08
C GLN A 137 -2.11 2.22 10.04
N ILE A 138 -2.84 1.52 9.19
CA ILE A 138 -3.63 2.16 8.15
C ILE A 138 -5.07 1.63 8.20
N LYS A 139 -6.02 2.55 8.24
CA LYS A 139 -7.44 2.22 8.29
C LYS A 139 -7.86 1.50 6.99
N ILE A 140 -8.65 0.43 7.13
CA ILE A 140 -9.13 -0.35 5.96
C ILE A 140 -9.96 0.52 5.03
N GLU A 141 -10.80 1.41 5.56
CA GLU A 141 -11.56 2.38 4.77
C GLU A 141 -10.66 3.16 3.80
N THR A 142 -9.53 3.67 4.28
CA THR A 142 -8.55 4.39 3.47
C THR A 142 -7.99 3.53 2.35
N LEU A 143 -7.55 2.31 2.68
CA LEU A 143 -6.97 1.39 1.69
C LEU A 143 -7.97 0.95 0.61
N LEU A 144 -9.25 0.81 0.97
CA LEU A 144 -10.32 0.41 0.05
C LEU A 144 -10.82 1.54 -0.83
N SER A 145 -10.63 2.80 -0.44
CA SER A 145 -11.07 3.96 -1.23
C SER A 145 -10.22 4.18 -2.48
N PHE A 146 -8.96 3.75 -2.45
CA PHE A 146 -8.05 3.95 -3.57
C PHE A 146 -8.37 3.04 -4.76
N THR A 147 -8.24 3.60 -5.95
CA THR A 147 -8.55 2.95 -7.22
C THR A 147 -7.31 2.37 -7.92
N SER A 148 -6.10 2.71 -7.43
CA SER A 148 -4.84 2.27 -7.98
C SER A 148 -3.97 1.52 -6.97
N TYR A 149 -3.33 0.44 -7.40
CA TYR A 149 -2.28 -0.23 -6.62
C TYR A 149 -1.12 0.71 -6.30
N TYR A 150 -0.76 1.59 -7.23
CA TYR A 150 0.33 2.56 -7.01
C TYR A 150 -0.03 3.56 -5.90
N THR A 151 -1.28 4.00 -5.84
CA THR A 151 -1.78 4.90 -4.78
C THR A 151 -1.71 4.22 -3.41
N VAL A 152 -2.19 2.97 -3.29
CA VAL A 152 -2.09 2.21 -2.05
C VAL A 152 -0.63 2.09 -1.59
N ARG A 153 0.26 1.70 -2.49
CA ARG A 153 1.68 1.51 -2.17
C ARG A 153 2.38 2.82 -1.82
N LEU A 154 2.11 3.88 -2.57
CA LEU A 154 2.67 5.19 -2.27
C LEU A 154 2.18 5.68 -0.91
N TYR A 155 0.89 5.60 -0.64
CA TYR A 155 0.32 5.99 0.66
C TYR A 155 0.96 5.22 1.82
N GLN A 156 1.09 3.89 1.71
CA GLN A 156 1.77 3.07 2.71
C GLN A 156 3.22 3.55 2.95
N LEU A 157 3.96 3.87 1.89
CA LEU A 157 5.34 4.34 1.99
C LEU A 157 5.42 5.73 2.66
N LEU A 158 4.51 6.63 2.31
CA LEU A 158 4.46 7.97 2.90
C LEU A 158 4.17 7.90 4.40
N VAL A 159 3.17 7.10 4.81
CA VAL A 159 2.84 6.88 6.23
C VAL A 159 3.99 6.21 6.98
N CYS A 160 4.62 5.21 6.39
CA CYS A 160 5.75 4.49 6.97
C CYS A 160 6.95 5.44 7.24
N ASN A 161 7.32 6.26 6.28
CA ASN A 161 8.47 7.16 6.40
C ASN A 161 8.19 8.29 7.38
N TRP A 162 6.97 8.85 7.38
CA TRP A 162 6.58 9.85 8.35
C TRP A 162 6.64 9.32 9.79
N GLY A 163 6.06 8.15 10.04
CA GLY A 163 5.99 7.56 11.40
C GLY A 163 7.35 7.16 11.96
N GLU A 164 8.34 6.88 11.10
CA GLU A 164 9.64 6.38 11.53
C GLU A 164 10.69 7.48 11.75
N HIS A 165 10.63 8.52 10.93
CA HIS A 165 11.69 9.54 10.89
C HIS A 165 11.19 10.95 11.17
N GLU A 166 9.88 11.16 11.28
CA GLU A 166 9.26 12.50 11.31
C GLU A 166 9.76 13.40 10.17
N GLN A 167 10.14 12.77 9.04
CA GLN A 167 10.74 13.46 7.91
C GLN A 167 9.66 14.09 7.04
N GLU A 168 9.72 15.40 6.91
CA GLU A 168 8.90 16.14 5.96
C GLU A 168 9.33 15.91 4.50
N GLU A 169 10.61 15.58 4.28
CA GLU A 169 11.17 15.43 2.94
C GLU A 169 12.01 14.14 2.81
N TYR A 170 11.86 13.44 1.70
CA TYR A 170 12.73 12.33 1.32
C TYR A 170 12.83 12.17 -0.19
N TYR A 171 13.88 11.54 -0.63
CA TYR A 171 14.19 11.35 -2.05
C TYR A 171 14.16 9.86 -2.41
N LEU A 172 13.59 9.56 -3.59
CA LEU A 172 13.69 8.25 -4.25
C LEU A 172 14.16 8.44 -5.68
N SER A 173 15.20 7.73 -6.06
CA SER A 173 15.63 7.64 -7.45
C SER A 173 14.58 6.91 -8.31
N CYS A 174 14.64 7.10 -9.63
CA CYS A 174 13.76 6.37 -10.54
C CYS A 174 14.01 4.86 -10.50
N GLU A 175 15.22 4.41 -10.18
CA GLU A 175 15.55 3.01 -9.98
C GLU A 175 14.87 2.46 -8.73
N GLU A 176 14.97 3.16 -7.60
CA GLU A 176 14.27 2.77 -6.36
C GLU A 176 12.75 2.77 -6.52
N LEU A 177 12.17 3.71 -7.28
CA LEU A 177 10.74 3.71 -7.60
C LEU A 177 10.34 2.48 -8.43
N ARG A 178 11.13 2.12 -9.45
CA ARG A 178 10.87 0.90 -10.23
C ARG A 178 10.92 -0.34 -9.36
N ASP A 179 11.91 -0.40 -8.50
CA ASP A 179 12.14 -1.51 -7.59
C ASP A 179 11.01 -1.63 -6.55
N PHE A 180 10.63 -0.53 -5.94
CA PHE A 180 9.56 -0.48 -4.95
C PHE A 180 8.19 -0.89 -5.52
N PHE A 181 7.84 -0.37 -6.70
CA PHE A 181 6.58 -0.70 -7.37
C PHE A 181 6.66 -1.99 -8.20
N GLN A 182 7.84 -2.59 -8.32
CA GLN A 182 8.11 -3.78 -9.16
C GLN A 182 7.61 -3.56 -10.61
N VAL A 183 7.95 -2.41 -11.16
CA VAL A 183 7.64 -2.06 -12.55
C VAL A 183 8.57 -2.85 -13.49
N GLU A 184 8.01 -3.62 -14.42
CA GLU A 184 8.79 -4.35 -15.41
C GLU A 184 9.65 -3.41 -16.26
N GLU A 185 10.86 -3.83 -16.61
CA GLU A 185 11.80 -3.04 -17.41
C GLU A 185 11.21 -2.62 -18.78
N THR A 186 10.32 -3.43 -19.32
CA THR A 186 9.62 -3.17 -20.58
C THR A 186 8.54 -2.10 -20.46
N LYS A 187 8.06 -1.82 -19.24
CA LYS A 187 7.03 -0.80 -18.96
C LYS A 187 7.66 0.53 -18.57
N TYR A 188 7.03 1.60 -19.03
CA TYR A 188 7.45 2.97 -18.71
C TYR A 188 8.95 3.17 -18.92
N LYS A 189 9.44 2.86 -20.14
CA LYS A 189 10.87 2.93 -20.49
C LYS A 189 11.50 4.26 -20.16
N GLN A 190 10.76 5.36 -20.32
CA GLN A 190 11.20 6.69 -19.93
C GLN A 190 10.79 6.99 -18.48
N ASN A 191 11.67 7.66 -17.74
CA ASN A 191 11.40 8.05 -16.35
C ASN A 191 10.22 9.03 -16.24
N THR A 192 9.97 9.85 -17.26
CA THR A 192 8.78 10.71 -17.35
C THR A 192 7.49 9.91 -17.34
N ASP A 193 7.42 8.80 -18.06
CA ASP A 193 6.24 7.92 -18.06
C ASP A 193 6.11 7.18 -16.74
N LEU A 194 7.23 6.72 -16.16
CA LEU A 194 7.24 6.11 -14.84
C LEU A 194 6.61 7.06 -13.82
N VAL A 195 7.15 8.27 -13.68
CA VAL A 195 6.68 9.26 -12.70
C VAL A 195 5.22 9.63 -12.95
N LYS A 196 4.84 9.89 -14.20
CA LYS A 196 3.46 10.21 -14.57
C LYS A 196 2.47 9.11 -14.16
N ARG A 197 2.82 7.85 -14.39
CA ARG A 197 1.91 6.70 -14.20
C ARG A 197 1.90 6.12 -12.79
N THR A 198 2.97 6.29 -12.02
CA THR A 198 3.08 5.72 -10.67
C THR A 198 2.98 6.77 -9.57
N ILE A 199 3.50 7.98 -9.79
CA ILE A 199 3.57 9.02 -8.76
C ILE A 199 2.49 10.06 -8.95
N LYS A 200 2.46 10.74 -10.12
CA LYS A 200 1.53 11.85 -10.32
C LYS A 200 0.08 11.43 -10.15
N LEU A 201 -0.36 10.37 -10.82
CA LEU A 201 -1.73 9.87 -10.69
C LEU A 201 -2.05 9.44 -9.25
N ALA A 202 -1.08 8.86 -8.54
CA ALA A 202 -1.27 8.46 -7.14
C ALA A 202 -1.40 9.68 -6.22
N LEU A 203 -0.60 10.72 -6.42
CA LEU A 203 -0.70 11.96 -5.63
C LEU A 203 -1.99 12.72 -5.94
N ASP A 204 -2.40 12.81 -7.20
CA ASP A 204 -3.67 13.44 -7.60
C ASP A 204 -4.86 12.73 -6.90
N GLU A 205 -4.81 11.40 -6.76
CA GLU A 205 -5.83 10.63 -6.03
C GLU A 205 -5.76 10.89 -4.51
N LEU A 206 -4.56 10.93 -3.92
CA LEU A 206 -4.36 11.24 -2.50
C LEU A 206 -4.84 12.65 -2.15
N ASP A 207 -4.55 13.64 -2.99
CA ASP A 207 -4.96 15.03 -2.75
C ASP A 207 -6.48 15.20 -2.85
N SER A 208 -7.13 14.45 -3.73
CA SER A 208 -8.60 14.47 -3.87
C SER A 208 -9.33 13.68 -2.78
N SER A 209 -8.62 12.86 -2.00
CA SER A 209 -9.20 12.05 -0.93
C SER A 209 -9.35 12.84 0.38
N ASP A 210 -10.28 12.44 1.25
CA ASP A 210 -10.44 13.01 2.60
C ASP A 210 -9.38 12.54 3.60
N TYR A 211 -8.42 11.72 3.16
CA TYR A 211 -7.42 11.14 4.04
C TYR A 211 -6.26 12.09 4.33
N CYS A 212 -5.79 12.02 5.57
CA CYS A 212 -4.95 13.01 6.24
C CYS A 212 -3.49 13.02 5.78
N ILE A 213 -3.23 13.08 4.48
CA ILE A 213 -1.90 13.25 3.96
C ILE A 213 -1.89 14.24 2.77
N VAL A 214 -0.97 15.19 2.81
CA VAL A 214 -0.67 16.07 1.68
C VAL A 214 0.76 15.81 1.27
N SER A 215 0.97 15.54 0.01
CA SER A 215 2.31 15.32 -0.52
C SER A 215 2.53 16.17 -1.77
N ASN A 216 3.53 17.03 -1.70
CA ASN A 216 4.10 17.66 -2.88
C ASN A 216 5.28 16.85 -3.36
N TYR A 217 5.59 16.93 -4.65
CA TYR A 217 6.79 16.32 -5.20
C TYR A 217 7.53 17.28 -6.11
N GLN A 218 8.83 17.11 -6.14
CA GLN A 218 9.73 17.80 -7.05
C GLN A 218 10.50 16.76 -7.87
N GLU A 219 10.48 16.93 -9.19
CA GLU A 219 11.32 16.12 -10.07
C GLU A 219 12.78 16.57 -9.95
N VAL A 220 13.66 15.67 -9.54
CA VAL A 220 15.11 15.87 -9.58
C VAL A 220 15.61 15.46 -10.96
N ARG A 221 16.17 16.40 -11.70
CA ARG A 221 16.61 16.20 -13.08
C ARG A 221 18.13 16.27 -13.21
N ALA A 222 18.68 15.54 -14.18
CA ALA A 222 20.09 15.63 -14.50
C ALA A 222 20.42 16.99 -15.14
N SER A 223 21.63 17.47 -14.93
CA SER A 223 22.16 18.68 -15.58
C SER A 223 22.65 18.45 -17.02
N THR A 224 22.38 17.26 -17.58
CA THR A 224 22.81 16.86 -18.94
C THR A 224 21.76 17.25 -19.99
N ARG A 225 22.19 17.20 -21.28
CA ARG A 225 21.29 17.46 -22.41
C ARG A 225 20.05 16.56 -22.36
N GLY A 226 18.87 17.16 -22.51
CA GLY A 226 17.59 16.44 -22.38
C GLY A 226 17.06 16.35 -20.96
N THR A 227 17.82 16.78 -19.96
CA THR A 227 17.37 16.87 -18.54
C THR A 227 16.51 15.71 -18.05
N PRO A 228 16.95 14.42 -18.16
CA PRO A 228 16.16 13.28 -17.75
C PRO A 228 15.87 13.32 -16.24
N ILE A 229 14.67 12.88 -15.85
CA ILE A 229 14.32 12.75 -14.43
C ILE A 229 15.19 11.62 -13.83
N GLN A 230 15.88 11.93 -12.74
CA GLN A 230 16.71 10.99 -11.98
C GLN A 230 15.96 10.41 -10.78
N GLY A 231 15.04 11.18 -10.20
CA GLY A 231 14.26 10.77 -9.04
C GLY A 231 13.25 11.82 -8.64
N ILE A 232 12.58 11.54 -7.54
CA ILE A 232 11.53 12.38 -6.97
C ILE A 232 11.88 12.71 -5.53
N LYS A 233 11.80 13.99 -5.20
CA LYS A 233 11.83 14.48 -3.83
C LYS A 233 10.41 14.74 -3.37
N PHE A 234 9.99 14.09 -2.29
CA PHE A 234 8.68 14.26 -1.69
C PHE A 234 8.76 15.18 -0.49
N SER A 235 7.77 16.05 -0.34
CA SER A 235 7.48 16.80 0.89
C SER A 235 6.13 16.34 1.41
N VAL A 236 6.08 15.82 2.62
CA VAL A 236 4.90 15.18 3.20
C VAL A 236 4.44 15.94 4.42
N MET A 237 3.14 16.17 4.51
CA MET A 237 2.49 16.74 5.69
C MET A 237 1.35 15.84 6.12
N MET A 238 1.34 15.46 7.39
CA MET A 238 0.19 14.81 8.00
C MET A 238 -0.83 15.86 8.44
N CYS A 239 -2.11 15.53 8.32
CA CYS A 239 -3.23 16.39 8.67
C CYS A 239 -4.03 15.73 9.80
N SER A 240 -4.59 16.54 10.69
CA SER A 240 -5.42 16.05 11.80
C SER A 240 -6.80 15.59 11.33
N ASP A 241 -7.33 16.26 10.31
CA ASP A 241 -8.67 16.04 9.75
C ASP A 241 -8.77 16.63 8.33
N ALA A 242 -9.94 16.49 7.72
CA ALA A 242 -10.19 16.97 6.36
C ALA A 242 -10.11 18.52 6.23
N GLU A 243 -10.44 19.25 7.28
CA GLU A 243 -10.40 20.71 7.27
C GLU A 243 -8.94 21.22 7.35
N ASP A 244 -8.12 20.61 8.19
CA ASP A 244 -6.68 20.84 8.26
C ASP A 244 -6.02 20.51 6.92
N LYS A 245 -6.39 19.37 6.28
CA LYS A 245 -5.92 19.01 4.95
C LYS A 245 -6.22 20.09 3.92
N LYS A 246 -7.46 20.56 3.87
CA LYS A 246 -7.88 21.61 2.94
C LYS A 246 -7.10 22.91 3.16
N ARG A 247 -6.87 23.28 4.41
CA ARG A 247 -6.06 24.47 4.77
C ARG A 247 -4.61 24.32 4.30
N LYS A 248 -3.98 23.17 4.51
CA LYS A 248 -2.60 22.89 4.10
C LYS A 248 -2.43 22.85 2.58
N LEU A 249 -3.39 22.25 1.85
CA LEU A 249 -3.41 22.29 0.38
C LEU A 249 -3.46 23.72 -0.15
N LEU A 250 -4.36 24.55 0.35
CA LEU A 250 -4.45 25.96 -0.06
C LEU A 250 -3.18 26.76 0.26
N ALA A 251 -2.51 26.46 1.37
CA ALA A 251 -1.24 27.09 1.72
C ALA A 251 -0.11 26.65 0.78
N ALA A 252 -0.06 25.37 0.41
CA ALA A 252 0.92 24.85 -0.53
C ALA A 252 0.73 25.42 -1.95
N GLU A 253 -0.50 25.54 -2.43
CA GLU A 253 -0.81 26.20 -3.71
C GLU A 253 -0.35 27.65 -3.75
N ARG A 254 -0.64 28.44 -2.68
CA ARG A 254 -0.20 29.83 -2.56
C ARG A 254 1.33 29.94 -2.59
N LEU A 255 2.03 29.06 -1.89
CA LEU A 255 3.48 29.05 -1.88
C LEU A 255 4.08 28.71 -3.26
N ASN A 256 3.46 27.77 -3.99
CA ASN A 256 3.89 27.43 -5.35
C ASN A 256 3.67 28.58 -6.33
N LEU A 257 2.54 29.27 -6.25
CA LEU A 257 2.27 30.47 -7.05
C LEU A 257 3.28 31.59 -6.78
N TYR A 258 3.60 31.82 -5.50
CA TYR A 258 4.62 32.81 -5.10
C TYR A 258 6.01 32.47 -5.66
N LYS A 259 6.42 31.19 -5.56
CA LYS A 259 7.72 30.74 -6.11
C LYS A 259 7.81 30.89 -7.63
N GLN A 260 6.70 30.66 -8.36
CA GLN A 260 6.65 30.88 -9.81
C GLN A 260 6.78 32.36 -10.16
N GLN A 261 6.12 33.24 -9.44
CA GLN A 261 6.20 34.70 -9.68
C GLN A 261 7.58 35.29 -9.38
N VAL A 262 8.29 34.75 -8.38
CA VAL A 262 9.65 35.23 -8.00
C VAL A 262 10.72 34.60 -8.92
N GLY A 263 10.53 33.35 -9.36
CA GLY A 263 11.47 32.67 -10.26
C GLY A 263 11.45 33.17 -11.72
N ASP A 264 10.34 33.79 -12.15
CA ASP A 264 10.23 34.44 -13.47
C ASP A 264 10.81 35.90 -13.46
N SER A 265 11.35 36.34 -12.33
CA SER A 265 11.86 37.70 -12.13
C SER A 265 13.39 37.77 -12.02
N GLU A 266 14.08 36.63 -12.18
CA GLU A 266 15.55 36.48 -12.30
C GLU A 266 15.93 35.93 -13.71
#